data_82348a83cba1d288fc73aefe8359236a
#
_entry.id   82348a83cba1d288fc73aefe8359236a
#
_cell.length_a   1.000
_cell.length_b   1.000
_cell.length_c   1.000
_cell.angle_alpha   90.00
_cell.angle_beta   90.00
_cell.angle_gamma   90.00
#
_symmetry.space_group_name_H-M   'P 1'
#
loop_
_entity.id
_entity.type
_entity.pdbx_description
1 polymer ?
#
loop_
_entity_poly.entity_id
_entity_poly.type
_entity_poly.pdbx_seq_one_letter_code
_entity_poly.pdbx_strand_id
1 'polypeptide(L)'
;MAELTSERLAALVARLEEVEGYLHVDESRATVLDLEARSAEPGFWDDPNAARQTMAHLSKAKDDVASIEAAHARLDDAQTAYELAVETGDEDLAAEAEQCADALERDLSELELTSWFTGEFDQGDAIVNITPGQGGLEAQDWCGMLLHMYLRYCDRRGWKVTVNDAPAAEVIGIDRATITVSGKNAYGMLRAEQGVHRLVRISPTDAKRRRQTTFAGVEVLPVLPDDIEVEIDPGDVRVDVYHASGPGGQGVNTTDSAVRVTHLPTGIVVTCQNERSQIQNKATCMQILRSKLYELELQKRAEALDELRGPKHEIGFGNQIRSYVLYPYRMVKDLRSGCETGNVDAVLSDGDLDPFVTAYHRWAVGGREPVVTEDEE
;
A
#
# COMPACT_ATOMS: atom_id res chain seq x y z
N MET A 1 12.46 -27.07 -8.48
CA MET A 1 13.00 -26.55 -7.24
C MET A 1 14.42 -26.10 -7.53
N ALA A 2 14.79 -24.90 -7.14
CA ALA A 2 16.16 -24.41 -7.35
C ALA A 2 17.01 -24.99 -6.23
N GLU A 3 18.09 -25.72 -6.55
CA GLU A 3 19.03 -26.23 -5.57
C GLU A 3 19.57 -25.10 -4.69
N LEU A 4 19.65 -25.33 -3.36
CA LEU A 4 20.26 -24.39 -2.44
C LEU A 4 21.74 -24.21 -2.81
N THR A 5 22.15 -22.98 -3.05
CA THR A 5 23.51 -22.63 -3.42
C THR A 5 24.16 -21.78 -2.33
N SER A 6 25.48 -21.78 -2.28
CA SER A 6 26.24 -20.89 -1.38
C SER A 6 25.92 -19.40 -1.63
N GLU A 7 25.61 -19.02 -2.86
CA GLU A 7 25.19 -17.65 -3.20
C GLU A 7 23.81 -17.30 -2.61
N ARG A 8 22.85 -18.24 -2.62
CA ARG A 8 21.54 -18.06 -2.00
C ARG A 8 21.64 -17.92 -0.49
N LEU A 9 22.48 -18.74 0.15
CA LEU A 9 22.75 -18.60 1.59
C LEU A 9 23.38 -17.24 1.94
N ALA A 10 24.36 -16.79 1.18
CA ALA A 10 24.97 -15.49 1.37
C ALA A 10 23.96 -14.34 1.19
N ALA A 11 23.03 -14.46 0.23
CA ALA A 11 21.96 -13.49 0.05
C ALA A 11 20.97 -13.48 1.24
N LEU A 12 20.66 -14.64 1.83
CA LEU A 12 19.82 -14.73 3.03
C LEU A 12 20.48 -14.11 4.26
N VAL A 13 21.81 -14.29 4.42
CA VAL A 13 22.58 -13.62 5.50
C VAL A 13 22.48 -12.10 5.35
N ALA A 14 22.81 -11.56 4.18
CA ALA A 14 22.76 -10.14 3.94
C ALA A 14 21.36 -9.55 4.16
N ARG A 15 20.32 -10.30 3.74
CA ARG A 15 18.93 -9.91 3.93
C ARG A 15 18.52 -9.90 5.40
N LEU A 16 18.99 -10.88 6.20
CA LEU A 16 18.74 -10.91 7.65
C LEU A 16 19.38 -9.71 8.35
N GLU A 17 20.63 -9.38 8.01
CA GLU A 17 21.32 -8.19 8.54
C GLU A 17 20.58 -6.89 8.21
N GLU A 18 20.03 -6.76 6.99
CA GLU A 18 19.20 -5.61 6.62
C GLU A 18 17.91 -5.53 7.46
N VAL A 19 17.23 -6.66 7.66
CA VAL A 19 16.00 -6.73 8.46
C VAL A 19 16.26 -6.38 9.93
N GLU A 20 17.37 -6.84 10.52
CA GLU A 20 17.79 -6.44 11.87
C GLU A 20 18.01 -4.94 12.00
N GLY A 21 18.63 -4.31 10.99
CA GLY A 21 18.82 -2.87 10.91
C GLY A 21 17.49 -2.11 10.89
N TYR A 22 16.51 -2.59 10.11
CA TYR A 22 15.19 -1.95 9.99
C TYR A 22 14.33 -2.12 11.25
N LEU A 23 14.42 -3.26 11.93
CA LEU A 23 13.66 -3.55 13.14
C LEU A 23 14.27 -2.91 14.40
N HIS A 24 15.45 -2.28 14.29
CA HIS A 24 16.15 -1.68 15.43
C HIS A 24 16.23 -2.64 16.64
N VAL A 25 16.62 -3.90 16.37
CA VAL A 25 16.54 -5.01 17.35
C VAL A 25 17.30 -4.68 18.64
N ASP A 26 18.42 -3.96 18.55
CA ASP A 26 19.18 -3.55 19.75
C ASP A 26 18.39 -2.57 20.62
N GLU A 27 17.60 -1.66 20.01
CA GLU A 27 16.70 -0.78 20.73
C GLU A 27 15.54 -1.56 21.36
N SER A 28 15.01 -2.57 20.65
CA SER A 28 13.98 -3.46 21.17
C SER A 28 14.48 -4.26 22.36
N ARG A 29 15.72 -4.79 22.32
CA ARG A 29 16.35 -5.46 23.47
C ARG A 29 16.51 -4.52 24.68
N ALA A 30 16.95 -3.28 24.46
CA ALA A 30 17.05 -2.29 25.53
C ALA A 30 15.67 -1.95 26.11
N THR A 31 14.66 -1.81 25.26
CA THR A 31 13.26 -1.53 25.65
C THR A 31 12.69 -2.69 26.48
N VAL A 32 12.95 -3.94 26.13
CA VAL A 32 12.52 -5.10 26.92
C VAL A 32 13.08 -5.02 28.34
N LEU A 33 14.38 -4.74 28.50
CA LEU A 33 15.02 -4.64 29.81
C LEU A 33 14.44 -3.48 30.64
N ASP A 34 14.22 -2.31 30.05
CA ASP A 34 13.64 -1.14 30.75
C ASP A 34 12.19 -1.41 31.17
N LEU A 35 11.35 -1.91 30.26
CA LEU A 35 9.94 -2.15 30.55
C LEU A 35 9.72 -3.33 31.52
N GLU A 36 10.58 -4.35 31.52
CA GLU A 36 10.58 -5.40 32.53
C GLU A 36 10.92 -4.84 33.91
N ALA A 37 11.94 -4.00 34.01
CA ALA A 37 12.30 -3.34 35.26
C ALA A 37 11.15 -2.48 35.79
N ARG A 38 10.52 -1.65 34.93
CA ARG A 38 9.37 -0.82 35.30
C ARG A 38 8.15 -1.64 35.70
N SER A 39 7.88 -2.76 35.04
CA SER A 39 6.75 -3.63 35.39
C SER A 39 6.88 -4.31 36.76
N ALA A 40 8.12 -4.40 37.28
CA ALA A 40 8.43 -4.94 38.61
C ALA A 40 8.38 -3.88 39.72
N GLU A 41 8.22 -2.60 39.40
CA GLU A 41 8.17 -1.53 40.39
C GLU A 41 6.89 -1.58 41.24
N PRO A 42 6.97 -1.27 42.55
CA PRO A 42 5.78 -1.14 43.38
C PRO A 42 4.87 -0.01 42.88
N GLY A 43 3.59 -0.29 42.68
CA GLY A 43 2.61 0.70 42.18
C GLY A 43 2.40 0.70 40.68
N PHE A 44 3.12 -0.13 39.91
CA PHE A 44 2.94 -0.25 38.47
C PHE A 44 1.48 -0.57 38.05
N TRP A 45 0.78 -1.36 38.85
CA TRP A 45 -0.59 -1.82 38.61
C TRP A 45 -1.66 -0.85 39.17
N ASP A 46 -1.29 0.26 39.77
CA ASP A 46 -2.24 1.22 40.36
C ASP A 46 -3.01 1.99 39.26
N ASP A 47 -2.41 2.13 38.05
CA ASP A 47 -3.10 2.64 36.85
C ASP A 47 -3.24 1.51 35.80
N PRO A 48 -4.44 0.88 35.68
CA PRO A 48 -4.66 -0.23 34.76
C PRO A 48 -4.49 0.14 33.27
N ASN A 49 -4.71 1.41 32.89
CA ASN A 49 -4.59 1.84 31.50
C ASN A 49 -3.11 2.02 31.12
N ALA A 50 -2.34 2.69 31.94
CA ALA A 50 -0.90 2.84 31.75
C ALA A 50 -0.19 1.49 31.79
N ALA A 51 -0.55 0.60 32.73
CA ALA A 51 -0.02 -0.75 32.81
C ALA A 51 -0.31 -1.57 31.54
N ARG A 52 -1.54 -1.50 31.02
CA ARG A 52 -1.92 -2.19 29.78
C ARG A 52 -1.08 -1.73 28.57
N GLN A 53 -0.91 -0.40 28.41
CA GLN A 53 -0.10 0.15 27.34
C GLN A 53 1.37 -0.29 27.46
N THR A 54 1.93 -0.22 28.64
CA THR A 54 3.32 -0.66 28.91
C THR A 54 3.50 -2.14 28.62
N MET A 55 2.56 -3.00 29.04
CA MET A 55 2.62 -4.44 28.77
C MET A 55 2.43 -4.77 27.27
N ALA A 56 1.61 -4.00 26.55
CA ALA A 56 1.48 -4.16 25.11
C ALA A 56 2.79 -3.82 24.38
N HIS A 57 3.45 -2.73 24.76
CA HIS A 57 4.77 -2.36 24.24
C HIS A 57 5.84 -3.41 24.57
N LEU A 58 5.84 -3.94 25.80
CA LEU A 58 6.76 -5.01 26.21
C LEU A 58 6.53 -6.29 25.39
N SER A 59 5.27 -6.67 25.19
CA SER A 59 4.95 -7.86 24.38
C SER A 59 5.47 -7.68 22.94
N LYS A 60 5.20 -6.52 22.33
CA LYS A 60 5.67 -6.23 20.97
C LYS A 60 7.20 -6.31 20.87
N ALA A 61 7.93 -5.65 21.77
CA ALA A 61 9.38 -5.65 21.76
C ALA A 61 9.96 -7.08 21.96
N LYS A 62 9.32 -7.91 22.80
CA LYS A 62 9.70 -9.33 22.95
C LYS A 62 9.43 -10.14 21.69
N ASP A 63 8.31 -9.92 21.03
CA ASP A 63 7.94 -10.61 19.80
C ASP A 63 8.93 -10.27 18.68
N ASP A 64 9.33 -8.98 18.56
CA ASP A 64 10.32 -8.52 17.58
C ASP A 64 11.68 -9.22 17.82
N VAL A 65 12.17 -9.25 19.05
CA VAL A 65 13.44 -9.93 19.41
C VAL A 65 13.36 -11.43 19.15
N ALA A 66 12.28 -12.08 19.59
CA ALA A 66 12.10 -13.53 19.44
C ALA A 66 12.02 -13.93 17.95
N SER A 67 11.40 -13.11 17.12
CA SER A 67 11.28 -13.38 15.68
C SER A 67 12.64 -13.35 14.98
N ILE A 68 13.50 -12.40 15.33
CA ILE A 68 14.87 -12.32 14.80
C ILE A 68 15.73 -13.47 15.32
N GLU A 69 15.64 -13.81 16.60
CA GLU A 69 16.38 -14.97 17.15
C GLU A 69 15.96 -16.28 16.48
N ALA A 70 14.68 -16.46 16.18
CA ALA A 70 14.19 -17.61 15.42
C ALA A 70 14.71 -17.62 13.97
N ALA A 71 14.82 -16.45 13.32
CA ALA A 71 15.39 -16.35 11.98
C ALA A 71 16.88 -16.71 11.96
N HIS A 72 17.65 -16.25 12.95
CA HIS A 72 19.07 -16.68 13.10
C HIS A 72 19.21 -18.18 13.30
N ALA A 73 18.42 -18.77 14.21
CA ALA A 73 18.46 -20.22 14.44
C ALA A 73 18.18 -21.00 13.14
N ARG A 74 17.20 -20.56 12.34
CA ARG A 74 16.91 -21.21 11.03
C ARG A 74 18.03 -21.02 10.01
N LEU A 75 18.70 -19.88 10.03
CA LEU A 75 19.87 -19.65 9.17
C LEU A 75 21.01 -20.61 9.54
N ASP A 76 21.29 -20.76 10.85
CA ASP A 76 22.31 -21.68 11.35
C ASP A 76 21.99 -23.14 11.00
N ASP A 77 20.70 -23.52 11.13
CA ASP A 77 20.24 -24.86 10.74
C ASP A 77 20.43 -25.09 9.24
N ALA A 78 20.04 -24.11 8.39
CA ALA A 78 20.20 -24.21 6.94
C ALA A 78 21.67 -24.29 6.52
N GLN A 79 22.54 -23.49 7.14
CA GLN A 79 23.98 -23.52 6.87
C GLN A 79 24.61 -24.87 7.30
N THR A 80 24.28 -25.35 8.48
CA THR A 80 24.78 -26.61 9.00
C THR A 80 24.33 -27.79 8.14
N ALA A 81 23.07 -27.86 7.78
CA ALA A 81 22.55 -28.90 6.89
C ALA A 81 23.20 -28.86 5.51
N TYR A 82 23.41 -27.65 4.95
CA TYR A 82 24.08 -27.47 3.67
C TYR A 82 25.55 -27.93 3.69
N GLU A 83 26.32 -27.56 4.73
CA GLU A 83 27.71 -27.97 4.89
C GLU A 83 27.83 -29.50 4.99
N LEU A 84 26.97 -30.11 5.80
CA LEU A 84 26.93 -31.57 5.94
C LEU A 84 26.53 -32.26 4.62
N ALA A 85 25.55 -31.72 3.89
CA ALA A 85 25.14 -32.27 2.61
C ALA A 85 26.28 -32.21 1.56
N VAL A 86 27.06 -31.13 1.55
CA VAL A 86 28.23 -30.99 0.67
C VAL A 86 29.35 -31.97 1.05
N GLU A 87 29.58 -32.20 2.36
CA GLU A 87 30.62 -33.12 2.82
C GLU A 87 30.26 -34.59 2.60
N THR A 88 29.00 -34.95 2.82
CA THR A 88 28.55 -36.35 2.79
C THR A 88 27.98 -36.79 1.46
N GLY A 89 27.51 -35.85 0.65
CA GLY A 89 26.77 -36.12 -0.56
C GLY A 89 25.35 -36.67 -0.30
N ASP A 90 24.79 -36.39 0.89
CA ASP A 90 23.49 -36.89 1.33
C ASP A 90 22.35 -35.98 0.76
N GLU A 91 21.47 -36.57 -0.05
CA GLU A 91 20.35 -35.88 -0.67
C GLU A 91 19.28 -35.49 0.34
N ASP A 92 19.11 -36.23 1.42
CA ASP A 92 18.13 -35.92 2.48
C ASP A 92 18.54 -34.65 3.23
N LEU A 93 19.83 -34.50 3.55
CA LEU A 93 20.38 -33.29 4.17
C LEU A 93 20.29 -32.07 3.22
N ALA A 94 20.51 -32.30 1.93
CA ALA A 94 20.35 -31.22 0.95
C ALA A 94 18.89 -30.73 0.87
N ALA A 95 17.92 -31.64 0.92
CA ALA A 95 16.49 -31.30 0.94
C ALA A 95 16.09 -30.60 2.26
N GLU A 96 16.67 -30.98 3.39
CA GLU A 96 16.46 -30.33 4.69
C GLU A 96 16.99 -28.89 4.67
N ALA A 97 18.19 -28.67 4.14
CA ALA A 97 18.79 -27.34 3.98
C ALA A 97 17.94 -26.43 3.12
N GLU A 98 17.39 -26.97 1.99
CA GLU A 98 16.49 -26.22 1.11
C GLU A 98 15.19 -25.83 1.82
N GLN A 99 14.60 -26.75 2.59
CA GLN A 99 13.38 -26.47 3.36
C GLN A 99 13.61 -25.39 4.44
N CYS A 100 14.74 -25.43 5.14
CA CYS A 100 15.11 -24.40 6.12
C CYS A 100 15.32 -23.04 5.45
N ALA A 101 16.00 -23.00 4.31
CA ALA A 101 16.19 -21.76 3.54
C ALA A 101 14.87 -21.19 3.02
N ASP A 102 13.96 -22.00 2.49
CA ASP A 102 12.64 -21.58 2.05
C ASP A 102 11.77 -21.07 3.20
N ALA A 103 11.90 -21.67 4.39
CA ALA A 103 11.21 -21.22 5.59
C ALA A 103 11.76 -19.86 6.05
N LEU A 104 13.09 -19.72 6.11
CA LEU A 104 13.75 -18.47 6.46
C LEU A 104 13.38 -17.34 5.49
N GLU A 105 13.33 -17.59 4.19
CA GLU A 105 12.96 -16.60 3.18
C GLU A 105 11.53 -16.06 3.39
N ARG A 106 10.60 -16.95 3.79
CA ARG A 106 9.23 -16.58 4.14
C ARG A 106 9.18 -15.72 5.40
N ASP A 107 9.92 -16.12 6.45
CA ASP A 107 9.97 -15.38 7.70
C ASP A 107 10.58 -14.00 7.51
N LEU A 108 11.69 -13.89 6.77
CA LEU A 108 12.31 -12.60 6.45
C LEU A 108 11.34 -11.70 5.68
N SER A 109 10.56 -12.26 4.75
CA SER A 109 9.54 -11.49 4.03
C SER A 109 8.44 -10.98 4.97
N GLU A 110 8.03 -11.75 5.96
CA GLU A 110 7.04 -11.33 6.95
C GLU A 110 7.61 -10.28 7.91
N LEU A 111 8.86 -10.42 8.33
CA LEU A 111 9.56 -9.46 9.18
C LEU A 111 9.79 -8.13 8.47
N GLU A 112 10.20 -8.14 7.21
CA GLU A 112 10.30 -6.95 6.37
C GLU A 112 8.96 -6.20 6.32
N LEU A 113 7.86 -6.91 6.03
CA LEU A 113 6.52 -6.32 6.03
C LEU A 113 6.18 -5.67 7.38
N THR A 114 6.55 -6.31 8.48
CA THR A 114 6.30 -5.77 9.82
C THR A 114 7.14 -4.52 10.09
N SER A 115 8.40 -4.48 9.64
CA SER A 115 9.28 -3.32 9.80
C SER A 115 8.83 -2.09 9.01
N TRP A 116 8.17 -2.30 7.86
CA TRP A 116 7.70 -1.21 7.02
C TRP A 116 6.43 -0.53 7.56
N PHE A 117 5.66 -1.25 8.39
CA PHE A 117 4.34 -0.82 8.86
C PHE A 117 4.36 -0.39 10.32
N THR A 118 5.08 0.72 10.59
CA THR A 118 5.22 1.31 11.92
C THR A 118 4.16 2.36 12.23
N GLY A 119 3.43 2.84 11.21
CA GLY A 119 2.36 3.82 11.36
C GLY A 119 1.11 3.20 11.97
N GLU A 120 0.37 4.01 12.72
CA GLU A 120 -0.86 3.63 13.43
C GLU A 120 -1.89 2.90 12.52
N PHE A 121 -1.98 3.29 11.25
CA PHE A 121 -2.97 2.77 10.30
C PHE A 121 -2.40 1.81 9.26
N ASP A 122 -1.07 1.57 9.26
CA ASP A 122 -0.40 0.79 8.22
C ASP A 122 -0.92 -0.64 8.11
N GLN A 123 -1.36 -1.22 9.23
CA GLN A 123 -1.91 -2.59 9.28
C GLN A 123 -3.40 -2.67 8.92
N GLY A 124 -4.06 -1.52 8.75
CA GLY A 124 -5.49 -1.40 8.53
C GLY A 124 -5.90 -1.49 7.05
N ASP A 125 -7.20 -1.28 6.87
CA ASP A 125 -7.87 -1.21 5.57
C ASP A 125 -7.54 0.08 4.82
N ALA A 126 -7.66 0.06 3.50
CA ALA A 126 -7.37 1.19 2.63
C ALA A 126 -8.59 1.64 1.82
N ILE A 127 -8.63 2.94 1.53
CA ILE A 127 -9.49 3.53 0.49
C ILE A 127 -8.56 4.00 -0.62
N VAL A 128 -8.82 3.55 -1.84
CA VAL A 128 -8.05 3.95 -3.03
C VAL A 128 -8.95 4.75 -3.96
N ASN A 129 -8.54 5.97 -4.28
CA ASN A 129 -9.20 6.83 -5.24
C ASN A 129 -8.32 6.96 -6.49
N ILE A 130 -8.91 6.70 -7.65
CA ILE A 130 -8.26 6.82 -8.95
C ILE A 130 -8.96 7.93 -9.72
N THR A 131 -8.20 8.93 -10.17
CA THR A 131 -8.74 10.08 -10.91
C THR A 131 -7.98 10.29 -12.20
N PRO A 132 -8.68 10.55 -13.33
CA PRO A 132 -8.01 10.86 -14.59
C PRO A 132 -7.28 12.20 -14.50
N GLY A 133 -6.06 12.22 -15.03
CA GLY A 133 -5.31 13.46 -15.21
C GLY A 133 -5.70 14.19 -16.48
N GLN A 134 -4.84 15.12 -16.91
CA GLN A 134 -5.04 15.79 -18.20
C GLN A 134 -4.85 14.78 -19.33
N GLY A 135 -5.84 14.62 -20.22
CA GLY A 135 -5.78 13.68 -21.34
C GLY A 135 -7.13 13.21 -21.90
N GLY A 136 -8.24 13.69 -21.33
CA GLY A 136 -9.59 13.37 -21.82
C GLY A 136 -9.85 11.85 -21.84
N LEU A 137 -10.33 11.33 -22.99
CA LEU A 137 -10.71 9.91 -23.14
C LEU A 137 -9.59 8.91 -22.80
N GLU A 138 -8.36 9.25 -23.13
CA GLU A 138 -7.20 8.38 -22.82
C GLU A 138 -6.95 8.27 -21.31
N ALA A 139 -7.17 9.36 -20.56
CA ALA A 139 -7.01 9.35 -19.12
C ALA A 139 -8.13 8.57 -18.43
N GLN A 140 -9.35 8.61 -18.97
CA GLN A 140 -10.48 7.81 -18.49
C GLN A 140 -10.25 6.31 -18.72
N ASP A 141 -9.72 5.94 -19.89
CA ASP A 141 -9.35 4.54 -20.19
C ASP A 141 -8.19 4.06 -19.30
N TRP A 142 -7.19 4.93 -19.07
CA TRP A 142 -6.09 4.64 -18.16
C TRP A 142 -6.56 4.38 -16.72
N CYS A 143 -7.52 5.18 -16.22
CA CYS A 143 -8.15 4.92 -14.92
C CYS A 143 -8.82 3.55 -14.86
N GLY A 144 -9.50 3.13 -15.94
CA GLY A 144 -10.09 1.79 -16.03
C GLY A 144 -9.04 0.68 -15.96
N MET A 145 -7.91 0.86 -16.64
CA MET A 145 -6.80 -0.08 -16.60
C MET A 145 -6.17 -0.18 -15.21
N LEU A 146 -5.94 0.96 -14.53
CA LEU A 146 -5.43 1.00 -13.17
C LEU A 146 -6.38 0.33 -12.18
N LEU A 147 -7.68 0.61 -12.28
CA LEU A 147 -8.69 -0.06 -11.45
C LEU A 147 -8.61 -1.58 -11.63
N HIS A 148 -8.54 -2.06 -12.87
CA HIS A 148 -8.41 -3.50 -13.14
C HIS A 148 -7.14 -4.08 -12.51
N MET A 149 -6.00 -3.41 -12.67
CA MET A 149 -4.71 -3.80 -12.08
C MET A 149 -4.81 -3.93 -10.55
N TYR A 150 -5.40 -2.93 -9.87
CA TYR A 150 -5.55 -2.99 -8.41
C TYR A 150 -6.54 -4.06 -7.95
N LEU A 151 -7.63 -4.29 -8.67
CA LEU A 151 -8.56 -5.38 -8.35
C LEU A 151 -7.84 -6.73 -8.43
N ARG A 152 -7.00 -6.96 -9.45
CA ARG A 152 -6.20 -8.18 -9.59
C ARG A 152 -5.14 -8.31 -8.49
N TYR A 153 -4.47 -7.22 -8.17
CA TYR A 153 -3.51 -7.20 -7.06
C TYR A 153 -4.15 -7.59 -5.73
N CYS A 154 -5.30 -7.01 -5.41
CA CYS A 154 -6.03 -7.32 -4.19
C CYS A 154 -6.51 -8.78 -4.17
N ASP A 155 -6.98 -9.32 -5.30
CA ASP A 155 -7.38 -10.72 -5.44
C ASP A 155 -6.21 -11.68 -5.15
N ARG A 156 -5.03 -11.40 -5.71
CA ARG A 156 -3.79 -12.17 -5.43
C ARG A 156 -3.39 -12.14 -3.95
N ARG A 157 -3.62 -11.01 -3.28
CA ARG A 157 -3.34 -10.85 -1.85
C ARG A 157 -4.42 -11.45 -0.95
N GLY A 158 -5.53 -11.93 -1.51
CA GLY A 158 -6.67 -12.45 -0.76
C GLY A 158 -7.43 -11.34 -0.01
N TRP A 159 -7.28 -10.09 -0.42
CA TRP A 159 -8.00 -8.97 0.17
C TRP A 159 -9.40 -8.84 -0.39
N LYS A 160 -10.35 -8.46 0.47
CA LYS A 160 -11.70 -8.18 0.03
C LYS A 160 -11.78 -6.75 -0.51
N VAL A 161 -12.32 -6.60 -1.72
CA VAL A 161 -12.51 -5.29 -2.34
C VAL A 161 -13.98 -4.96 -2.47
N THR A 162 -14.34 -3.74 -2.11
CA THR A 162 -15.66 -3.16 -2.35
C THR A 162 -15.49 -1.95 -3.27
N VAL A 163 -16.07 -2.01 -4.47
CA VAL A 163 -16.11 -0.87 -5.38
C VAL A 163 -17.23 0.06 -4.94
N ASN A 164 -16.88 1.21 -4.36
CA ASN A 164 -17.83 2.18 -3.83
C ASN A 164 -18.42 3.06 -4.93
N ASP A 165 -17.56 3.48 -5.88
CA ASP A 165 -17.95 4.32 -7.02
C ASP A 165 -16.98 4.08 -8.19
N ALA A 166 -17.51 3.79 -9.37
CA ALA A 166 -16.74 3.69 -10.61
C ALA A 166 -17.66 3.98 -11.81
N PRO A 167 -18.11 5.23 -11.99
CA PRO A 167 -18.99 5.59 -13.11
C PRO A 167 -18.27 5.39 -14.43
N ALA A 168 -18.93 4.68 -15.36
CA ALA A 168 -18.43 4.54 -16.71
C ALA A 168 -18.39 5.91 -17.39
N ALA A 169 -17.32 6.17 -18.11
CA ALA A 169 -17.20 7.35 -18.94
C ALA A 169 -18.12 7.23 -20.18
N GLU A 170 -18.40 8.35 -20.84
CA GLU A 170 -19.35 8.38 -21.99
C GLU A 170 -18.88 7.51 -23.17
N VAL A 171 -17.58 7.38 -23.40
CA VAL A 171 -17.03 6.72 -24.58
C VAL A 171 -16.19 5.50 -24.21
N ILE A 172 -15.22 5.65 -23.31
CA ILE A 172 -14.30 4.58 -22.92
C ILE A 172 -13.76 4.84 -21.51
N GLY A 173 -13.56 3.77 -20.73
CA GLY A 173 -12.97 3.84 -19.40
C GLY A 173 -13.94 4.30 -18.33
N ILE A 174 -13.44 4.98 -17.32
CA ILE A 174 -14.18 5.44 -16.14
C ILE A 174 -13.82 6.89 -15.82
N ASP A 175 -14.79 7.65 -15.27
CA ASP A 175 -14.57 9.03 -14.87
C ASP A 175 -13.74 9.15 -13.59
N ARG A 176 -13.83 8.16 -12.72
CA ARG A 176 -13.07 8.01 -11.49
C ARG A 176 -13.35 6.63 -10.92
N ALA A 177 -12.56 6.20 -9.94
CA ALA A 177 -12.90 5.06 -9.11
C ALA A 177 -12.61 5.34 -7.64
N THR A 178 -13.45 4.81 -6.76
CA THR A 178 -13.22 4.73 -5.33
C THR A 178 -13.47 3.29 -4.89
N ILE A 179 -12.46 2.65 -4.36
CA ILE A 179 -12.56 1.29 -3.82
C ILE A 179 -12.13 1.28 -2.34
N THR A 180 -12.78 0.43 -1.56
CA THR A 180 -12.34 0.09 -0.20
C THR A 180 -11.73 -1.30 -0.24
N VAL A 181 -10.51 -1.42 0.26
CA VAL A 181 -9.74 -2.66 0.32
C VAL A 181 -9.62 -3.08 1.78
N SER A 182 -10.17 -4.23 2.12
CA SER A 182 -10.16 -4.77 3.48
C SER A 182 -9.24 -5.97 3.57
N GLY A 183 -8.22 -5.87 4.40
CA GLY A 183 -7.25 -6.92 4.63
C GLY A 183 -6.05 -6.47 5.47
N LYS A 184 -5.34 -7.42 6.06
CA LYS A 184 -4.14 -7.13 6.86
C LYS A 184 -3.11 -6.37 6.00
N ASN A 185 -2.62 -5.24 6.51
CA ASN A 185 -1.60 -4.39 5.90
C ASN A 185 -2.03 -3.76 4.55
N ALA A 186 -3.33 -3.69 4.25
CA ALA A 186 -3.80 -3.18 2.97
C ALA A 186 -3.39 -1.71 2.75
N TYR A 187 -3.56 -0.85 3.77
CA TYR A 187 -3.15 0.55 3.66
C TYR A 187 -1.62 0.68 3.54
N GLY A 188 -0.86 0.00 4.41
CA GLY A 188 0.60 0.06 4.38
C GLY A 188 1.19 -0.33 3.04
N MET A 189 0.68 -1.40 2.42
CA MET A 189 1.11 -1.86 1.09
C MET A 189 0.70 -0.90 -0.02
N LEU A 190 -0.58 -0.50 -0.04
CA LEU A 190 -1.13 0.31 -1.12
C LEU A 190 -0.64 1.76 -1.11
N ARG A 191 -0.18 2.30 0.03
CA ARG A 191 0.42 3.66 0.07
C ARG A 191 1.64 3.80 -0.84
N ALA A 192 2.30 2.70 -1.20
CA ALA A 192 3.36 2.68 -2.21
C ALA A 192 2.85 3.11 -3.60
N GLU A 193 1.56 2.99 -3.86
CA GLU A 193 0.92 3.33 -5.13
C GLU A 193 0.42 4.79 -5.18
N GLN A 194 0.55 5.54 -4.08
CA GLN A 194 0.08 6.92 -4.01
C GLN A 194 0.93 7.83 -4.88
N GLY A 195 0.29 8.52 -5.84
CA GLY A 195 0.95 9.49 -6.72
C GLY A 195 0.43 9.47 -8.15
N VAL A 196 1.25 9.95 -9.08
CA VAL A 196 0.89 10.07 -10.49
C VAL A 196 1.45 8.88 -11.29
N HIS A 197 0.58 8.19 -12.01
CA HIS A 197 0.92 7.08 -12.89
C HIS A 197 0.86 7.54 -14.35
N ARG A 198 1.97 7.39 -15.07
CA ARG A 198 2.10 7.78 -16.48
C ARG A 198 1.96 6.57 -17.39
N LEU A 199 1.10 6.67 -18.40
CA LEU A 199 0.98 5.68 -19.47
C LEU A 199 1.45 6.25 -20.81
N VAL A 200 2.29 5.50 -21.52
CA VAL A 200 2.73 5.81 -22.89
C VAL A 200 2.37 4.64 -23.79
N ARG A 201 1.44 4.86 -24.71
CA ARG A 201 0.99 3.83 -25.67
C ARG A 201 0.52 4.42 -26.99
N ILE A 202 0.28 3.54 -27.97
CA ILE A 202 -0.51 3.91 -29.14
C ILE A 202 -1.96 4.01 -28.71
N SER A 203 -2.59 5.18 -28.95
CA SER A 203 -3.98 5.45 -28.59
C SER A 203 -4.94 4.50 -29.32
N PRO A 204 -5.82 3.78 -28.61
CA PRO A 204 -6.86 2.99 -29.23
C PRO A 204 -8.00 3.84 -29.78
N THR A 205 -8.15 5.09 -29.30
CA THR A 205 -9.22 6.01 -29.69
C THR A 205 -8.81 6.98 -30.81
N ASP A 206 -7.50 7.10 -31.09
CA ASP A 206 -6.99 7.94 -32.18
C ASP A 206 -6.99 7.19 -33.51
N ALA A 207 -7.81 7.62 -34.46
CA ALA A 207 -7.86 7.06 -35.82
C ALA A 207 -6.49 7.06 -36.52
N LYS A 208 -5.57 7.96 -36.16
CA LYS A 208 -4.21 8.03 -36.70
C LYS A 208 -3.21 7.15 -35.96
N ARG A 209 -3.63 6.43 -34.90
CA ARG A 209 -2.79 5.54 -34.08
C ARG A 209 -1.49 6.21 -33.59
N ARG A 210 -1.58 7.45 -33.17
CA ARG A 210 -0.42 8.17 -32.64
C ARG A 210 -0.08 7.70 -31.23
N ARG A 211 1.19 7.75 -30.90
CA ARG A 211 1.67 7.59 -29.53
C ARG A 211 1.15 8.74 -28.67
N GLN A 212 0.53 8.42 -27.58
CA GLN A 212 0.05 9.40 -26.61
C GLN A 212 0.58 9.07 -25.22
N THR A 213 0.76 10.11 -24.44
CA THR A 213 1.11 10.04 -23.02
C THR A 213 -0.08 10.53 -22.23
N THR A 214 -0.50 9.79 -21.24
CA THR A 214 -1.61 10.13 -20.35
C THR A 214 -1.24 9.89 -18.90
N PHE A 215 -1.98 10.52 -17.99
CA PHE A 215 -1.72 10.49 -16.58
C PHE A 215 -2.99 10.16 -15.81
N ALA A 216 -2.83 9.46 -14.68
CA ALA A 216 -3.88 9.27 -13.69
C ALA A 216 -3.26 9.45 -12.30
N GLY A 217 -4.04 10.03 -11.40
CA GLY A 217 -3.66 10.19 -10.00
C GLY A 217 -4.26 9.06 -9.17
N VAL A 218 -3.46 8.51 -8.28
CA VAL A 218 -3.89 7.53 -7.27
C VAL A 218 -3.67 8.14 -5.90
N GLU A 219 -4.73 8.19 -5.10
CA GLU A 219 -4.72 8.62 -3.70
C GLU A 219 -5.06 7.42 -2.83
N VAL A 220 -4.28 7.17 -1.79
CA VAL A 220 -4.50 6.08 -0.86
C VAL A 220 -4.70 6.63 0.55
N LEU A 221 -5.81 6.29 1.17
CA LEU A 221 -6.20 6.77 2.49
C LEU A 221 -6.45 5.59 3.43
N PRO A 222 -6.17 5.70 4.73
CA PRO A 222 -6.56 4.69 5.70
C PRO A 222 -8.08 4.72 5.92
N VAL A 223 -8.64 3.55 6.20
CA VAL A 223 -9.98 3.45 6.80
C VAL A 223 -9.83 3.71 8.30
N LEU A 224 -10.44 4.79 8.78
CA LEU A 224 -10.38 5.12 10.19
C LEU A 224 -11.30 4.21 11.01
N PRO A 225 -10.85 3.74 12.19
CA PRO A 225 -11.73 3.09 13.16
C PRO A 225 -12.89 4.01 13.57
N ASP A 226 -14.05 3.42 13.89
CA ASP A 226 -15.25 4.20 14.27
C ASP A 226 -15.09 5.01 15.56
N ASP A 227 -14.07 4.72 16.35
CA ASP A 227 -13.75 5.35 17.65
C ASP A 227 -12.80 6.55 17.54
N ILE A 228 -12.24 6.84 16.38
CA ILE A 228 -11.48 8.08 16.17
C ILE A 228 -12.47 9.19 15.80
N GLU A 229 -12.79 10.02 16.80
CA GLU A 229 -13.70 11.18 16.65
C GLU A 229 -13.06 12.28 15.78
N VAL A 230 -13.19 12.14 14.47
CA VAL A 230 -13.25 13.33 13.63
C VAL A 230 -14.68 13.85 13.79
N GLU A 231 -14.87 14.84 14.66
CA GLU A 231 -16.17 15.50 14.81
C GLU A 231 -16.55 16.19 13.49
N ILE A 232 -17.53 15.63 12.81
CA ILE A 232 -18.13 16.25 11.65
C ILE A 232 -19.47 16.83 12.10
N ASP A 233 -19.54 18.17 12.17
CA ASP A 233 -20.81 18.83 12.45
C ASP A 233 -21.81 18.50 11.32
N PRO A 234 -22.99 17.97 11.65
CA PRO A 234 -24.03 17.74 10.67
C PRO A 234 -24.43 18.99 9.87
N GLY A 235 -24.24 20.19 10.44
CA GLY A 235 -24.48 21.48 9.78
C GLY A 235 -23.46 21.78 8.68
N ASP A 236 -22.27 21.22 8.75
CA ASP A 236 -21.18 21.40 7.77
C ASP A 236 -21.26 20.43 6.59
N VAL A 237 -22.23 19.52 6.60
CA VAL A 237 -22.37 18.48 5.58
C VAL A 237 -23.64 18.66 4.77
N ARG A 238 -23.49 18.91 3.47
CA ARG A 238 -24.60 18.83 2.53
C ARG A 238 -24.68 17.44 1.92
N VAL A 239 -25.85 16.81 2.03
CA VAL A 239 -26.14 15.50 1.46
C VAL A 239 -27.11 15.66 0.29
N ASP A 240 -26.65 15.36 -0.92
CA ASP A 240 -27.46 15.35 -2.12
C ASP A 240 -27.73 13.89 -2.52
N VAL A 241 -28.98 13.54 -2.82
CA VAL A 241 -29.36 12.22 -3.33
C VAL A 241 -29.76 12.32 -4.80
N TYR A 242 -29.38 11.33 -5.59
CA TYR A 242 -29.66 11.32 -7.02
C TYR A 242 -29.77 9.88 -7.54
N HIS A 243 -30.25 9.75 -8.78
CA HIS A 243 -30.35 8.43 -9.43
C HIS A 243 -28.96 7.85 -9.70
N ALA A 244 -28.74 6.58 -9.33
CA ALA A 244 -27.52 5.90 -9.67
C ALA A 244 -27.36 5.78 -11.19
N SER A 245 -26.17 6.07 -11.72
CA SER A 245 -25.83 5.89 -13.14
C SER A 245 -25.11 4.57 -13.33
N GLY A 246 -25.61 3.70 -14.24
CA GLY A 246 -24.96 2.42 -14.55
C GLY A 246 -25.86 1.49 -15.39
N PRO A 247 -25.33 0.43 -15.99
CA PRO A 247 -26.11 -0.59 -16.68
C PRO A 247 -26.94 -1.36 -15.65
N GLY A 248 -28.23 -1.03 -15.52
CA GLY A 248 -29.16 -1.66 -14.58
C GLY A 248 -30.59 -1.63 -15.06
N GLY A 249 -31.41 -2.53 -14.57
CA GLY A 249 -32.84 -2.61 -14.89
C GLY A 249 -33.65 -1.46 -14.29
N GLN A 250 -34.97 -1.52 -14.48
CA GLN A 250 -35.94 -0.48 -14.14
C GLN A 250 -35.83 0.05 -12.68
N GLY A 251 -35.30 -0.73 -11.72
CA GLY A 251 -35.10 -0.32 -10.33
C GLY A 251 -33.93 0.64 -10.10
N VAL A 252 -32.89 0.63 -10.94
CA VAL A 252 -31.76 1.53 -10.84
C VAL A 252 -32.10 2.94 -11.31
N ASN A 253 -32.99 3.05 -12.30
CA ASN A 253 -33.38 4.32 -12.89
C ASN A 253 -34.56 5.01 -12.19
N THR A 254 -35.16 4.36 -11.16
CA THR A 254 -36.37 4.88 -10.49
C THR A 254 -36.15 5.20 -9.01
N THR A 255 -34.99 4.82 -8.42
CA THR A 255 -34.75 5.02 -6.98
C THR A 255 -33.52 5.90 -6.79
N ASP A 256 -33.67 6.99 -6.01
CA ASP A 256 -32.57 7.87 -5.59
C ASP A 256 -31.73 7.18 -4.51
N SER A 257 -30.90 6.20 -4.92
CA SER A 257 -30.01 5.47 -4.02
C SER A 257 -28.60 6.02 -3.95
N ALA A 258 -28.14 6.72 -4.99
CA ALA A 258 -26.83 7.35 -5.01
C ALA A 258 -26.78 8.56 -4.08
N VAL A 259 -25.69 8.69 -3.34
CA VAL A 259 -25.49 9.74 -2.35
C VAL A 259 -24.20 10.50 -2.69
N ARG A 260 -24.31 11.84 -2.67
CA ARG A 260 -23.17 12.75 -2.71
C ARG A 260 -23.14 13.50 -1.38
N VAL A 261 -22.01 13.46 -0.71
CA VAL A 261 -21.74 14.19 0.51
C VAL A 261 -20.72 15.26 0.22
N THR A 262 -21.06 16.51 0.51
CA THR A 262 -20.15 17.67 0.35
C THR A 262 -19.90 18.27 1.73
N HIS A 263 -18.64 18.31 2.16
CA HIS A 263 -18.25 19.03 3.36
C HIS A 263 -18.04 20.50 3.01
N LEU A 264 -18.90 21.36 3.53
CA LEU A 264 -18.98 22.78 3.15
C LEU A 264 -17.70 23.57 3.47
N PRO A 265 -17.05 23.40 4.67
CA PRO A 265 -15.85 24.17 4.99
C PRO A 265 -14.64 23.80 4.14
N THR A 266 -14.48 22.52 3.75
CA THR A 266 -13.29 22.05 3.00
C THR A 266 -13.57 21.88 1.52
N GLY A 267 -14.84 21.89 1.07
CA GLY A 267 -15.23 21.62 -0.30
C GLY A 267 -15.02 20.16 -0.74
N ILE A 268 -14.68 19.25 0.15
CA ILE A 268 -14.49 17.83 -0.16
C ILE A 268 -15.83 17.23 -0.58
N VAL A 269 -15.83 16.57 -1.74
CA VAL A 269 -17.00 15.86 -2.29
C VAL A 269 -16.70 14.37 -2.30
N VAL A 270 -17.64 13.59 -1.76
CA VAL A 270 -17.61 12.13 -1.77
C VAL A 270 -18.91 11.61 -2.36
N THR A 271 -18.83 10.62 -3.24
CA THR A 271 -20.01 10.01 -3.86
C THR A 271 -19.96 8.48 -3.66
N CYS A 272 -21.13 7.89 -3.40
CA CYS A 272 -21.28 6.44 -3.32
C CYS A 272 -22.62 6.03 -3.95
N GLN A 273 -22.59 4.98 -4.79
CA GLN A 273 -23.77 4.41 -5.45
C GLN A 273 -23.75 2.86 -5.46
N ASN A 274 -22.90 2.26 -4.65
CA ASN A 274 -22.61 0.82 -4.68
C ASN A 274 -23.79 -0.02 -4.15
N GLU A 275 -24.50 0.50 -3.15
CA GLU A 275 -25.56 -0.22 -2.48
C GLU A 275 -26.95 0.23 -2.96
N ARG A 276 -27.94 -0.67 -2.88
CA ARG A 276 -29.35 -0.32 -3.14
C ARG A 276 -29.94 0.54 -2.04
N SER A 277 -29.32 0.56 -0.87
CA SER A 277 -29.76 1.30 0.31
C SER A 277 -29.10 2.66 0.36
N GLN A 278 -29.88 3.74 0.27
CA GLN A 278 -29.43 5.12 0.48
C GLN A 278 -28.74 5.31 1.83
N ILE A 279 -29.22 4.60 2.89
CA ILE A 279 -28.66 4.70 4.25
C ILE A 279 -27.24 4.13 4.27
N GLN A 280 -27.02 2.98 3.62
CA GLN A 280 -25.69 2.36 3.53
C GLN A 280 -24.75 3.22 2.69
N ASN A 281 -25.20 3.73 1.54
CA ASN A 281 -24.40 4.64 0.71
C ASN A 281 -24.03 5.92 1.48
N LYS A 282 -24.95 6.47 2.29
CA LYS A 282 -24.66 7.62 3.16
C LYS A 282 -23.61 7.27 4.23
N ALA A 283 -23.73 6.11 4.88
CA ALA A 283 -22.76 5.67 5.88
C ALA A 283 -21.36 5.50 5.29
N THR A 284 -21.26 4.88 4.11
CA THR A 284 -19.98 4.74 3.37
C THR A 284 -19.41 6.10 2.96
N CYS A 285 -20.25 7.01 2.45
CA CYS A 285 -19.80 8.38 2.13
C CYS A 285 -19.26 9.10 3.37
N MET A 286 -19.92 8.97 4.53
CA MET A 286 -19.46 9.58 5.77
C MET A 286 -18.15 8.98 6.27
N GLN A 287 -17.96 7.68 6.11
CA GLN A 287 -16.69 7.01 6.44
C GLN A 287 -15.55 7.51 5.55
N ILE A 288 -15.78 7.57 4.24
CA ILE A 288 -14.79 8.12 3.29
C ILE A 288 -14.51 9.61 3.57
N LEU A 289 -15.53 10.38 3.91
CA LEU A 289 -15.37 11.79 4.27
C LEU A 289 -14.50 11.95 5.53
N ARG A 290 -14.74 11.13 6.57
CA ARG A 290 -13.89 11.12 7.78
C ARG A 290 -12.43 10.85 7.45
N SER A 291 -12.17 9.83 6.62
CA SER A 291 -10.81 9.50 6.17
C SER A 291 -10.15 10.67 5.44
N LYS A 292 -10.90 11.34 4.55
CA LYS A 292 -10.38 12.51 3.83
C LYS A 292 -10.13 13.72 4.74
N LEU A 293 -10.98 13.95 5.73
CA LEU A 293 -10.78 15.03 6.69
C LEU A 293 -9.60 14.76 7.62
N TYR A 294 -9.40 13.51 8.02
CA TYR A 294 -8.23 13.11 8.79
C TYR A 294 -6.93 13.32 8.00
N GLU A 295 -6.90 12.91 6.74
CA GLU A 295 -5.75 13.15 5.86
C GLU A 295 -5.47 14.64 5.68
N LEU A 296 -6.52 15.46 5.55
CA LEU A 296 -6.39 16.91 5.49
C LEU A 296 -5.77 17.49 6.77
N GLU A 297 -6.11 16.94 7.93
CA GLU A 297 -5.54 17.39 9.20
C GLU A 297 -4.08 16.97 9.36
N LEU A 298 -3.74 15.73 8.94
CA LEU A 298 -2.35 15.29 8.86
C LEU A 298 -1.54 16.13 7.87
N GLN A 299 -2.15 16.48 6.74
CA GLN A 299 -1.52 17.32 5.74
C GLN A 299 -1.28 18.73 6.27
N LYS A 300 -2.23 19.33 6.98
CA LYS A 300 -2.04 20.64 7.64
C LYS A 300 -0.89 20.62 8.65
N ARG A 301 -0.75 19.54 9.44
CA ARG A 301 0.38 19.37 10.34
C ARG A 301 1.70 19.21 9.60
N ALA A 302 1.70 18.43 8.50
CA ALA A 302 2.86 18.27 7.62
C ALA A 302 3.22 19.59 6.92
N GLU A 303 2.23 20.37 6.46
CA GLU A 303 2.41 21.68 5.86
C GLU A 303 2.97 22.71 6.85
N ALA A 304 2.51 22.70 8.08
CA ALA A 304 3.07 23.55 9.14
C ALA A 304 4.55 23.21 9.42
N LEU A 305 4.94 21.95 9.28
CA LEU A 305 6.34 21.51 9.37
C LEU A 305 7.15 21.86 8.09
N ASP A 306 6.51 21.84 6.93
CA ASP A 306 7.14 22.14 5.63
C ASP A 306 7.26 23.65 5.37
N GLU A 307 6.39 24.49 5.95
CA GLU A 307 6.57 25.95 6.00
C GLU A 307 7.89 26.33 6.70
N LEU A 308 8.30 25.51 7.67
CA LEU A 308 9.62 25.64 8.32
C LEU A 308 10.76 25.13 7.44
N ARG A 309 10.51 24.40 6.35
CA ARG A 309 11.50 23.73 5.47
C ARG A 309 11.64 24.32 4.05
N GLY A 310 10.73 25.21 3.61
CA GLY A 310 10.84 25.91 2.30
C GLY A 310 9.87 25.41 1.20
N PRO A 311 9.87 26.00 -0.02
CA PRO A 311 8.72 25.99 -0.95
C PRO A 311 8.44 24.65 -1.64
N LYS A 312 7.14 24.37 -1.78
CA LYS A 312 6.57 23.19 -2.48
C LYS A 312 6.62 23.34 -4.01
N HIS A 313 6.81 22.20 -4.68
CA HIS A 313 6.64 22.09 -6.13
C HIS A 313 5.20 21.62 -6.48
N GLU A 314 4.57 22.32 -7.43
CA GLU A 314 3.24 22.00 -7.96
C GLU A 314 3.16 20.63 -8.65
N ILE A 315 1.92 20.05 -8.68
CA ILE A 315 1.61 18.78 -9.34
C ILE A 315 1.72 18.95 -10.86
N GLY A 316 2.89 18.64 -11.41
CA GLY A 316 3.19 18.66 -12.83
C GLY A 316 4.06 17.48 -13.23
N PHE A 317 4.58 17.49 -14.43
CA PHE A 317 5.42 16.44 -15.04
C PHE A 317 6.55 15.88 -14.17
N GLY A 318 6.91 16.51 -13.04
CA GLY A 318 7.96 16.10 -12.10
C GLY A 318 7.56 15.12 -10.99
N ASN A 319 6.28 14.82 -10.79
CA ASN A 319 5.81 14.03 -9.64
C ASN A 319 5.30 12.64 -10.00
N GLN A 320 5.74 12.10 -11.14
CA GLN A 320 5.41 10.75 -11.55
C GLN A 320 6.11 9.74 -10.63
N ILE A 321 5.33 8.82 -10.05
CA ILE A 321 5.89 7.72 -9.25
C ILE A 321 6.25 6.53 -10.13
N ARG A 322 5.43 6.27 -11.18
CA ARG A 322 5.63 5.11 -12.04
C ARG A 322 5.26 5.41 -13.49
N SER A 323 6.08 4.91 -14.41
CA SER A 323 5.89 5.02 -15.85
C SER A 323 5.61 3.66 -16.45
N TYR A 324 4.55 3.57 -17.23
CA TYR A 324 4.11 2.39 -17.97
C TYR A 324 4.25 2.68 -19.45
N VAL A 325 5.22 2.05 -20.11
CA VAL A 325 5.49 2.22 -21.54
C VAL A 325 5.09 0.95 -22.28
N LEU A 326 4.12 1.07 -23.20
CA LEU A 326 3.67 -0.04 -24.05
C LEU A 326 4.20 0.08 -25.48
N TYR A 327 4.71 1.24 -25.86
CA TYR A 327 5.30 1.52 -27.18
C TYR A 327 6.28 2.72 -27.09
N PRO A 328 7.46 2.69 -27.75
CA PRO A 328 7.94 1.68 -28.72
C PRO A 328 8.52 0.41 -28.10
N TYR A 329 8.82 0.42 -26.83
CA TYR A 329 9.25 -0.75 -26.03
C TYR A 329 8.25 -1.00 -24.91
N ARG A 330 8.38 -2.12 -24.22
CA ARG A 330 7.49 -2.47 -23.12
C ARG A 330 8.27 -2.46 -21.81
N MET A 331 7.85 -1.60 -20.88
CA MET A 331 8.51 -1.43 -19.57
C MET A 331 7.55 -0.78 -18.57
N VAL A 332 7.61 -1.24 -17.35
CA VAL A 332 7.08 -0.54 -16.18
C VAL A 332 8.25 -0.20 -15.29
N LYS A 333 8.39 1.08 -14.90
CA LYS A 333 9.48 1.57 -14.05
C LYS A 333 8.94 2.46 -12.95
N ASP A 334 9.28 2.16 -11.71
CA ASP A 334 9.08 3.05 -10.57
C ASP A 334 10.25 4.02 -10.47
N LEU A 335 9.96 5.31 -10.52
CA LEU A 335 10.98 6.37 -10.57
C LEU A 335 11.61 6.67 -9.21
N ARG A 336 10.98 6.19 -8.11
CA ARG A 336 11.46 6.39 -6.74
C ARG A 336 12.48 5.32 -6.35
N SER A 337 12.11 4.07 -6.53
CA SER A 337 12.94 2.91 -6.16
C SER A 337 13.84 2.41 -7.28
N GLY A 338 13.63 2.87 -8.53
CA GLY A 338 14.33 2.38 -9.70
C GLY A 338 13.93 0.97 -10.15
N CYS A 339 12.99 0.33 -9.47
CA CYS A 339 12.50 -1.00 -9.84
C CYS A 339 11.82 -0.97 -11.21
N GLU A 340 12.22 -1.88 -12.11
CA GLU A 340 11.67 -1.96 -13.46
C GLU A 340 11.45 -3.40 -13.92
N THR A 341 10.48 -3.56 -14.82
CA THR A 341 10.19 -4.86 -15.46
C THR A 341 9.73 -4.68 -16.90
N GLY A 342 10.18 -5.58 -17.79
CA GLY A 342 9.68 -5.67 -19.16
C GLY A 342 8.35 -6.44 -19.28
N ASN A 343 7.93 -7.16 -18.24
CA ASN A 343 6.68 -7.92 -18.22
C ASN A 343 5.49 -7.06 -17.85
N VAL A 344 5.09 -6.18 -18.77
CA VAL A 344 4.00 -5.22 -18.55
C VAL A 344 2.65 -5.91 -18.34
N ASP A 345 2.44 -7.09 -18.95
CA ASP A 345 1.18 -7.83 -18.83
C ASP A 345 1.01 -8.42 -17.43
N ALA A 346 2.09 -8.94 -16.82
CA ALA A 346 2.05 -9.38 -15.43
C ALA A 346 1.61 -8.24 -14.49
N VAL A 347 2.08 -7.01 -14.74
CA VAL A 347 1.70 -5.85 -13.92
C VAL A 347 0.26 -5.42 -14.19
N LEU A 348 -0.10 -5.12 -15.45
CA LEU A 348 -1.38 -4.51 -15.78
C LEU A 348 -2.55 -5.50 -15.80
N SER A 349 -2.33 -6.74 -16.24
CA SER A 349 -3.39 -7.74 -16.40
C SER A 349 -3.50 -8.67 -15.19
N ASP A 350 -2.36 -9.08 -14.61
CA ASP A 350 -2.32 -10.03 -13.51
C ASP A 350 -2.17 -9.36 -12.14
N GLY A 351 -1.89 -8.04 -12.10
CA GLY A 351 -1.72 -7.27 -10.88
C GLY A 351 -0.45 -7.61 -10.11
N ASP A 352 0.65 -7.92 -10.78
CA ASP A 352 1.92 -8.23 -10.12
C ASP A 352 2.65 -6.96 -9.68
N LEU A 353 2.21 -6.37 -8.55
CA LEU A 353 2.76 -5.15 -7.98
C LEU A 353 3.77 -5.40 -6.86
N ASP A 354 3.88 -6.62 -6.36
CA ASP A 354 4.76 -6.96 -5.22
C ASP A 354 6.21 -6.51 -5.40
N PRO A 355 6.87 -6.66 -6.57
CA PRO A 355 8.23 -6.18 -6.75
C PRO A 355 8.36 -4.67 -6.55
N PHE A 356 7.38 -3.89 -7.04
CA PHE A 356 7.39 -2.43 -6.93
C PHE A 356 7.08 -1.96 -5.50
N VAL A 357 6.10 -2.58 -4.86
CA VAL A 357 5.72 -2.27 -3.48
C VAL A 357 6.88 -2.57 -2.53
N THR A 358 7.50 -3.74 -2.67
CA THR A 358 8.68 -4.15 -1.89
C THR A 358 9.85 -3.18 -2.10
N ALA A 359 10.19 -2.87 -3.35
CA ALA A 359 11.26 -1.94 -3.68
C ALA A 359 11.01 -0.53 -3.13
N TYR A 360 9.74 -0.07 -3.19
CA TYR A 360 9.37 1.22 -2.61
C TYR A 360 9.57 1.25 -1.09
N HIS A 361 9.13 0.22 -0.37
CA HIS A 361 9.26 0.18 1.08
C HIS A 361 10.72 0.11 1.52
N ARG A 362 11.54 -0.71 0.85
CA ARG A 362 13.00 -0.74 1.08
C ARG A 362 13.64 0.63 0.85
N TRP A 363 13.31 1.30 -0.27
CA TRP A 363 13.78 2.64 -0.56
C TRP A 363 13.32 3.66 0.51
N ALA A 364 12.07 3.57 0.96
CA ALA A 364 11.52 4.49 1.95
C ALA A 364 12.17 4.35 3.33
N VAL A 365 12.50 3.13 3.74
CA VAL A 365 13.18 2.82 5.02
C VAL A 365 14.69 3.09 4.91
N GLY A 366 15.30 2.85 3.74
CA GLY A 366 16.74 3.07 3.48
C GLY A 366 17.17 4.55 3.36
N GLY A 367 16.32 5.50 3.77
CA GLY A 367 16.68 6.94 3.82
C GLY A 367 16.33 7.75 2.57
N ARG A 368 15.55 7.19 1.62
CA ARG A 368 15.06 7.87 0.41
C ARG A 368 16.17 8.46 -0.48
N GLU A 369 17.26 7.75 -0.62
CA GLU A 369 18.30 8.18 -1.55
C GLU A 369 17.73 8.30 -2.97
N PRO A 370 17.98 9.44 -3.67
CA PRO A 370 17.47 9.61 -5.03
C PRO A 370 18.13 8.59 -5.95
N VAL A 371 17.32 7.80 -6.64
CA VAL A 371 17.80 6.95 -7.72
C VAL A 371 18.21 7.87 -8.87
N VAL A 372 19.50 7.90 -9.19
CA VAL A 372 20.01 8.64 -10.34
C VAL A 372 19.48 7.97 -11.60
N THR A 373 18.39 8.50 -12.15
CA THR A 373 17.96 8.15 -13.51
C THR A 373 18.83 8.90 -14.49
N GLU A 374 19.61 8.19 -15.29
CA GLU A 374 20.16 8.77 -16.52
C GLU A 374 18.96 9.22 -17.36
N ASP A 375 18.83 10.53 -17.56
CA ASP A 375 17.76 11.12 -18.35
C ASP A 375 17.83 10.55 -19.76
N GLU A 376 16.79 9.82 -20.16
CA GLU A 376 16.55 9.45 -21.53
C GLU A 376 16.18 10.71 -22.32
N GLU A 377 17.09 11.21 -23.17
CA GLU A 377 16.84 12.18 -24.23
C GLU A 377 15.80 11.71 -25.28
#